data_d74a13dab02756124b2d1871698f5dd6
#
_entry.id   d74a13dab02756124b2d1871698f5dd6
#
_cell.length_a   1.000
_cell.length_b   1.000
_cell.length_c   1.000
_cell.angle_alpha   90.00
_cell.angle_beta   90.00
_cell.angle_gamma   90.00
#
_symmetry.space_group_name_H-M   'P 1'
#
loop_
_entity.id
_entity.type
_entity.pdbx_description
1 polymer ?
#
loop_
_entity_poly.entity_id
_entity_poly.type
_entity_poly.pdbx_seq_one_letter_code
_entity_poly.pdbx_strand_id
1 'polypeptide(L)'
;MEAMCLKHAEKHGLSVSFHQSNDEGVLVELIQEARSSGIGVIINAGAYTHTSVAILDAILALEIPVVEVHLSNLFKREEFRHHSFITPAAQGLICGLGAQGYVMAIDYLSQS
;
A
#
# COMPACT_ATOMS: atom_id res chain seq x y z
N MET A 1 6.94 3.55 -12.83
CA MET A 1 6.07 3.64 -11.64
C MET A 1 6.73 4.39 -10.49
N GLU A 2 7.93 4.03 -10.13
CA GLU A 2 8.66 4.72 -9.05
C GLU A 2 8.84 6.20 -9.36
N ALA A 3 9.31 6.55 -10.55
CA ALA A 3 9.54 7.94 -10.95
C ALA A 3 8.27 8.78 -10.86
N MET A 4 7.13 8.20 -11.22
CA MET A 4 5.83 8.87 -11.16
C MET A 4 5.44 9.18 -9.72
N CYS A 5 5.66 8.24 -8.80
CA CYS A 5 5.36 8.45 -7.38
C CYS A 5 6.26 9.51 -6.77
N LEU A 6 7.56 9.47 -7.06
CA LEU A 6 8.52 10.46 -6.58
C LEU A 6 8.15 11.87 -7.03
N LYS A 7 7.85 12.00 -8.32
CA LYS A 7 7.51 13.29 -8.90
C LYS A 7 6.20 13.85 -8.32
N HIS A 8 5.19 12.99 -8.17
CA HIS A 8 3.92 13.42 -7.63
C HIS A 8 4.02 13.83 -6.16
N ALA A 9 4.79 13.08 -5.37
CA ALA A 9 5.01 13.41 -3.98
C ALA A 9 5.71 14.75 -3.80
N GLU A 10 6.66 15.09 -4.69
CA GLU A 10 7.34 16.37 -4.67
C GLU A 10 6.37 17.55 -4.77
N LYS A 11 5.31 17.40 -5.56
CA LYS A 11 4.28 18.46 -5.71
C LYS A 11 3.60 18.79 -4.40
N HIS A 12 3.59 17.83 -3.47
CA HIS A 12 2.99 18.00 -2.14
C HIS A 12 4.01 18.25 -1.04
N GLY A 13 5.29 18.42 -1.41
CA GLY A 13 6.36 18.62 -0.45
C GLY A 13 6.72 17.36 0.32
N LEU A 14 6.40 16.18 -0.23
CA LEU A 14 6.64 14.89 0.41
C LEU A 14 7.79 14.15 -0.26
N SER A 15 8.48 13.31 0.49
CA SER A 15 9.43 12.37 -0.04
C SER A 15 8.84 10.96 0.02
N VAL A 16 9.27 10.12 -0.91
CA VAL A 16 8.82 8.73 -1.01
C VAL A 16 10.01 7.79 -0.91
N SER A 17 9.88 6.77 -0.06
CA SER A 17 10.76 5.62 -0.04
C SER A 17 10.05 4.52 -0.80
N PHE A 18 10.59 4.11 -1.95
CA PHE A 18 9.95 3.12 -2.81
C PHE A 18 10.68 1.78 -2.69
N HIS A 19 9.92 0.72 -2.40
CA HIS A 19 10.47 -0.61 -2.18
C HIS A 19 9.69 -1.66 -2.96
N GLN A 20 10.37 -2.70 -3.40
CA GLN A 20 9.75 -3.88 -4.02
C GLN A 20 10.40 -5.13 -3.47
N SER A 21 9.61 -6.15 -3.17
CA SER A 21 10.12 -7.44 -2.71
C SER A 21 9.09 -8.53 -2.95
N ASN A 22 9.58 -9.73 -3.28
CA ASN A 22 8.75 -10.92 -3.36
C ASN A 22 8.78 -11.73 -2.05
N ASP A 23 9.48 -11.24 -1.05
CA ASP A 23 9.65 -11.92 0.23
C ASP A 23 8.72 -11.32 1.27
N GLU A 24 7.85 -12.14 1.83
CA GLU A 24 6.87 -11.71 2.83
C GLU A 24 7.55 -11.12 4.06
N GLY A 25 8.64 -11.72 4.52
CA GLY A 25 9.37 -11.23 5.69
C GLY A 25 9.99 -9.86 5.46
N VAL A 26 10.51 -9.62 4.25
CA VAL A 26 11.05 -8.30 3.88
C VAL A 26 9.95 -7.26 3.88
N LEU A 27 8.78 -7.59 3.34
CA LEU A 27 7.64 -6.67 3.33
C LEU A 27 7.21 -6.31 4.75
N VAL A 28 7.17 -7.29 5.65
CA VAL A 28 6.85 -7.06 7.06
C VAL A 28 7.88 -6.11 7.70
N GLU A 29 9.16 -6.32 7.45
CA GLU A 29 10.22 -5.45 7.98
C GLU A 29 10.10 -4.02 7.47
N LEU A 30 9.80 -3.85 6.18
CA LEU A 30 9.63 -2.52 5.58
C LEU A 30 8.45 -1.78 6.21
N ILE A 31 7.35 -2.49 6.46
CA ILE A 31 6.18 -1.91 7.13
C ILE A 31 6.56 -1.47 8.54
N GLN A 32 7.29 -2.31 9.28
CA GLN A 32 7.72 -1.98 10.63
C GLN A 32 8.64 -0.76 10.66
N GLU A 33 9.52 -0.62 9.68
CA GLU A 33 10.41 0.55 9.57
C GLU A 33 9.64 1.84 9.32
N ALA A 34 8.55 1.79 8.57
CA ALA A 34 7.72 2.95 8.26
C ALA A 34 7.14 3.59 9.53
N ARG A 35 7.02 2.83 10.61
CA ARG A 35 6.47 3.30 11.88
C ARG A 35 7.22 4.50 12.45
N SER A 36 8.53 4.56 12.23
CA SER A 36 9.37 5.60 12.83
C SER A 36 9.71 6.75 11.87
N SER A 37 9.43 6.62 10.59
CA SER A 37 9.94 7.58 9.60
C SER A 37 8.90 8.12 8.64
N GLY A 38 7.69 7.52 8.57
CA GLY A 38 6.70 7.86 7.57
C GLY A 38 5.49 8.59 8.12
N ILE A 39 4.78 9.27 7.23
CA ILE A 39 3.46 9.84 7.52
C ILE A 39 2.34 8.93 7.04
N GLY A 40 2.68 7.92 6.25
CA GLY A 40 1.73 6.96 5.73
C GLY A 40 2.42 5.89 4.91
N VAL A 41 1.68 4.83 4.63
CA VAL A 41 2.14 3.71 3.83
C VAL A 41 1.17 3.45 2.69
N ILE A 42 1.70 3.23 1.50
CA ILE A 42 0.93 2.75 0.36
C ILE A 42 1.44 1.34 0.09
N ILE A 43 0.54 0.36 0.12
CA ILE A 43 0.93 -1.03 -0.06
C ILE A 43 0.18 -1.69 -1.20
N ASN A 44 0.95 -2.36 -2.07
CA ASN A 44 0.43 -3.32 -3.03
C ASN A 44 1.12 -4.64 -2.71
N ALA A 45 0.45 -5.47 -1.95
CA ALA A 45 1.02 -6.74 -1.50
C ALA A 45 0.87 -7.87 -2.52
N GLY A 46 0.24 -7.59 -3.67
CA GLY A 46 0.04 -8.59 -4.71
C GLY A 46 -0.75 -9.78 -4.17
N ALA A 47 -0.26 -10.98 -4.44
CA ALA A 47 -0.95 -12.20 -4.00
C ALA A 47 -0.97 -12.35 -2.47
N TYR A 48 -0.03 -11.76 -1.76
CA TYR A 48 -0.03 -11.80 -0.29
C TYR A 48 -1.25 -11.12 0.32
N THR A 49 -1.90 -10.23 -0.41
CA THR A 49 -3.17 -9.61 0.00
C THR A 49 -4.19 -10.66 0.41
N HIS A 50 -4.20 -11.79 -0.28
CA HIS A 50 -5.21 -12.83 -0.11
C HIS A 50 -4.78 -13.92 0.87
N THR A 51 -3.57 -13.89 1.38
CA THR A 51 -3.01 -15.00 2.17
C THR A 51 -2.26 -14.58 3.43
N SER A 52 -1.77 -13.32 3.52
CA SER A 52 -0.80 -12.99 4.56
C SER A 52 -1.42 -12.37 5.79
N VAL A 53 -1.52 -13.16 6.85
CA VAL A 53 -1.84 -12.67 8.19
C VAL A 53 -0.65 -11.92 8.77
N ALA A 54 0.58 -12.28 8.40
CA ALA A 54 1.78 -11.60 8.88
C ALA A 54 1.81 -10.12 8.46
N ILE A 55 1.44 -9.85 7.21
CA ILE A 55 1.36 -8.47 6.72
C ILE A 55 0.21 -7.73 7.41
N LEU A 56 -0.94 -8.38 7.59
CA LEU A 56 -2.06 -7.80 8.34
C LEU A 56 -1.61 -7.36 9.73
N ASP A 57 -0.93 -8.23 10.45
CA ASP A 57 -0.48 -7.94 11.81
C ASP A 57 0.51 -6.78 11.85
N ALA A 58 1.41 -6.71 10.87
CA ALA A 58 2.35 -5.59 10.75
C ALA A 58 1.63 -4.26 10.54
N ILE A 59 0.61 -4.25 9.69
CA ILE A 59 -0.20 -3.05 9.43
C ILE A 59 -0.98 -2.64 10.67
N LEU A 60 -1.57 -3.59 11.38
CA LEU A 60 -2.33 -3.30 12.61
C LEU A 60 -1.46 -2.68 13.70
N ALA A 61 -0.16 -2.94 13.68
CA ALA A 61 0.76 -2.35 14.65
C ALA A 61 1.16 -0.90 14.32
N LEU A 62 0.84 -0.42 13.10
CA LEU A 62 1.14 0.95 12.70
C LEU A 62 0.11 1.93 13.27
N GLU A 63 0.59 3.13 13.62
CA GLU A 63 -0.28 4.23 14.02
C GLU A 63 -0.50 5.24 12.89
N ILE A 64 0.23 5.08 11.79
CA ILE A 64 0.10 5.93 10.60
C ILE A 64 -0.86 5.28 9.60
N PRO A 65 -1.55 6.09 8.76
CA PRO A 65 -2.52 5.55 7.82
C PRO A 65 -1.86 4.69 6.73
N VAL A 66 -2.59 3.66 6.31
CA VAL A 66 -2.18 2.74 5.25
C VAL A 66 -3.25 2.75 4.17
N VAL A 67 -2.85 2.88 2.92
CA VAL A 67 -3.74 2.78 1.77
C VAL A 67 -3.33 1.56 0.95
N GLU A 68 -4.28 0.68 0.69
CA GLU A 68 -4.08 -0.51 -0.14
C GLU A 68 -4.33 -0.15 -1.60
N VAL A 69 -3.39 -0.50 -2.50
CA VAL A 69 -3.52 -0.24 -3.93
C VAL A 69 -3.27 -1.53 -4.71
N HIS A 70 -4.10 -1.77 -5.71
CA HIS A 70 -3.91 -2.83 -6.70
C HIS A 70 -4.08 -2.24 -8.09
N LEU A 71 -3.19 -2.63 -9.02
CA LEU A 71 -3.24 -2.11 -10.38
C LEU A 71 -4.46 -2.63 -11.14
N SER A 72 -4.80 -3.91 -10.97
CA SER A 72 -5.94 -4.52 -11.62
C SER A 72 -7.20 -4.43 -10.75
N ASN A 73 -8.35 -4.53 -11.40
CA ASN A 73 -9.60 -4.64 -10.67
C ASN A 73 -9.77 -6.07 -10.15
N LEU A 74 -9.55 -6.26 -8.86
CA LEU A 74 -9.60 -7.56 -8.21
C LEU A 74 -10.97 -8.23 -8.35
N PHE A 75 -12.03 -7.44 -8.47
CA PHE A 75 -13.40 -7.95 -8.54
C PHE A 75 -13.78 -8.46 -9.93
N LYS A 76 -12.92 -8.25 -10.92
CA LYS A 76 -13.06 -8.87 -12.25
C LYS A 76 -12.25 -10.15 -12.38
N ARG A 77 -11.56 -10.56 -11.34
CA ARG A 77 -10.70 -11.74 -11.33
C ARG A 77 -11.35 -12.86 -10.53
N GLU A 78 -10.60 -13.93 -10.24
CA GLU A 78 -11.12 -15.09 -9.53
C GLU A 78 -11.68 -14.70 -8.16
N GLU A 79 -12.69 -15.41 -7.71
CA GLU A 79 -13.41 -15.10 -6.47
C GLU A 79 -12.50 -15.03 -5.25
N PHE A 80 -11.45 -15.87 -5.17
CA PHE A 80 -10.53 -15.83 -4.03
C PHE A 80 -9.78 -14.51 -3.91
N ARG A 81 -9.71 -13.70 -5.00
CA ARG A 81 -9.08 -12.39 -4.99
C ARG A 81 -10.00 -11.29 -4.48
N HIS A 82 -11.26 -11.60 -4.24
CA HIS A 82 -12.21 -10.64 -3.69
C HIS A 82 -12.05 -10.46 -2.18
N HIS A 83 -11.28 -11.34 -1.53
CA HIS A 83 -11.00 -11.27 -0.10
C HIS A 83 -9.59 -10.73 0.13
N SER A 84 -9.49 -9.71 0.99
CA SER A 84 -8.22 -9.12 1.38
C SER A 84 -8.05 -9.19 2.89
N PHE A 85 -6.90 -9.66 3.34
CA PHE A 85 -6.52 -9.55 4.74
C PHE A 85 -6.07 -8.13 5.09
N ILE A 86 -5.71 -7.31 4.08
CA ILE A 86 -5.16 -5.98 4.28
C ILE A 86 -6.24 -4.92 4.42
N THR A 87 -7.30 -5.01 3.60
CA THR A 87 -8.35 -3.99 3.56
C THR A 87 -8.94 -3.66 4.93
N PRO A 88 -9.23 -4.64 5.81
CA PRO A 88 -9.80 -4.32 7.12
C PRO A 88 -8.87 -3.47 8.00
N ALA A 89 -7.57 -3.52 7.77
CA ALA A 89 -6.58 -2.76 8.54
C ALA A 89 -6.18 -1.46 7.85
N ALA A 90 -6.52 -1.29 6.58
CA ALA A 90 -6.16 -0.11 5.79
C ALA A 90 -7.19 1.00 5.97
N GLN A 91 -6.76 2.22 5.68
CA GLN A 91 -7.64 3.38 5.64
C GLN A 91 -8.63 3.27 4.48
N GLY A 92 -8.20 2.71 3.36
CA GLY A 92 -9.02 2.53 2.18
C GLY A 92 -8.33 1.68 1.14
N LEU A 93 -9.08 1.39 0.08
CA LEU A 93 -8.66 0.53 -1.02
C LEU A 93 -8.87 1.25 -2.34
N ILE A 94 -7.85 1.22 -3.19
CA ILE A 94 -7.94 1.68 -4.58
C ILE A 94 -7.54 0.50 -5.45
N CYS A 95 -8.40 0.07 -6.36
CA CYS A 95 -8.05 -1.01 -7.28
C CYS A 95 -8.64 -0.77 -8.67
N GLY A 96 -7.95 -1.29 -9.68
CA GLY A 96 -8.44 -1.26 -11.05
C GLY A 96 -8.08 -0.04 -11.87
N LEU A 97 -7.31 0.88 -11.32
CA LEU A 97 -6.98 2.16 -11.97
C LEU A 97 -5.52 2.21 -12.42
N GLY A 98 -4.84 1.07 -12.50
CA GLY A 98 -3.45 1.01 -12.88
C GLY A 98 -2.56 1.79 -11.92
N ALA A 99 -1.47 2.30 -12.43
CA ALA A 99 -0.51 3.06 -11.63
C ALA A 99 -1.08 4.37 -11.08
N GLN A 100 -2.16 4.88 -11.69
CA GLN A 100 -2.83 6.08 -11.20
C GLN A 100 -3.33 5.92 -9.77
N GLY A 101 -3.59 4.69 -9.34
CA GLY A 101 -3.98 4.39 -7.96
C GLY A 101 -2.96 4.87 -6.93
N TYR A 102 -1.66 4.76 -7.25
CA TYR A 102 -0.62 5.26 -6.35
C TYR A 102 -0.65 6.77 -6.23
N VAL A 103 -0.90 7.47 -7.34
CA VAL A 103 -1.01 8.94 -7.33
C VAL A 103 -2.17 9.36 -6.45
N MET A 104 -3.30 8.69 -6.55
CA MET A 104 -4.49 8.98 -5.74
C MET A 104 -4.22 8.73 -4.25
N ALA A 105 -3.48 7.67 -3.92
CA ALA A 105 -3.11 7.37 -2.55
C ALA A 105 -2.18 8.43 -1.96
N ILE A 106 -1.23 8.93 -2.76
CA ILE A 106 -0.35 10.01 -2.35
C ILE A 106 -1.18 11.28 -2.07
N ASP A 107 -2.13 11.60 -2.94
CA ASP A 107 -3.01 12.74 -2.73
C ASP A 107 -3.77 12.64 -1.41
N TYR A 108 -4.30 11.45 -1.11
CA TYR A 108 -5.01 11.24 0.14
C TYR A 108 -4.09 11.45 1.35
N LEU A 109 -2.91 10.83 1.33
CA LEU A 109 -1.97 10.91 2.45
C LEU A 109 -1.43 12.32 2.67
N SER A 110 -1.33 13.11 1.59
CA SER A 110 -0.84 14.49 1.69
C SER A 110 -1.79 15.41 2.45
N GLN A 111 -3.05 15.00 2.57
CA GLN A 111 -4.10 15.80 3.22
C GLN A 111 -4.39 15.36 4.66
N SER A 112 -3.82 14.24 5.08
CA SER A 112 -4.10 13.68 6.39
C SER A 112 -3.18 14.20 7.49
#